data_d006f75968fa54340fd0842c943ad323
#
_entry.id   d006f75968fa54340fd0842c943ad323
#
_cell.length_a   1.000
_cell.length_b   1.000
_cell.length_c   1.000
_cell.angle_alpha   90.00
_cell.angle_beta   90.00
_cell.angle_gamma   90.00
#
_symmetry.space_group_name_H-M   'P 1'
#
loop_
_entity.id
_entity.type
_entity.pdbx_description
1 polymer ?
#
loop_
_entity_poly.entity_id
_entity_poly.type
_entity_poly.pdbx_seq_one_letter_code
_entity_poly.pdbx_strand_id
1 'polypeptide(L)'
;HRLLYITNNINIPEVIRSKYALLVETEIPEGYGAYFSFNEKNLNVNNFYHLKSAFNYLLEGDIVRVDDRGNFATLFRVNSTNNTILLTTRCNHYCLMCSQPPTTEDDSWIFSETMNLLEMIPDTTKVMGYSGGEPTLYGDDFVRLIKKTKDYLPNTVIDVLTNGRAFSDYSFSKKIEKANHPNCTFGIPLYSYDPVNHDYIVQARGAFDETIKGIVNLKKCNQRVEIRIVIHKQTINDLIETCSYIARNLLFVDHVALMGLEITGFTRANL
;
A
#
# COMPACT_ATOMS: atom_id res chain seq x y z
N HIS A 1 12.93 5.15 -14.24
CA HIS A 1 12.22 3.92 -13.90
C HIS A 1 11.22 3.59 -15.02
N ARG A 2 11.08 2.30 -15.37
CA ARG A 2 10.10 1.80 -16.33
C ARG A 2 9.27 0.70 -15.70
N LEU A 3 7.97 0.68 -15.98
CA LEU A 3 7.05 -0.38 -15.60
C LEU A 3 6.90 -1.37 -16.75
N LEU A 4 7.07 -2.65 -16.48
CA LEU A 4 7.05 -3.72 -17.48
C LEU A 4 6.20 -4.88 -16.99
N TYR A 5 5.46 -5.51 -17.91
CA TYR A 5 4.82 -6.81 -17.67
C TYR A 5 5.86 -7.92 -17.80
N ILE A 6 5.85 -8.87 -16.89
CA ILE A 6 6.60 -10.12 -17.06
C ILE A 6 5.94 -10.97 -18.12
N THR A 7 6.72 -11.59 -19.00
CA THR A 7 6.23 -12.52 -20.02
C THR A 7 7.22 -13.64 -20.33
N ASN A 8 6.70 -14.84 -20.63
CA ASN A 8 7.45 -15.95 -21.23
C ASN A 8 7.23 -16.02 -22.75
N ASN A 9 6.35 -15.17 -23.29
CA ASN A 9 5.98 -15.22 -24.70
C ASN A 9 7.01 -14.51 -25.57
N ILE A 10 7.79 -15.27 -26.35
CA ILE A 10 8.79 -14.77 -27.31
C ILE A 10 8.17 -14.17 -28.59
N ASN A 11 6.86 -14.39 -28.82
CA ASN A 11 6.14 -13.96 -30.01
C ASN A 11 5.32 -12.68 -29.82
N ILE A 12 5.56 -11.93 -28.76
CA ILE A 12 4.94 -10.60 -28.60
C ILE A 12 5.25 -9.75 -29.83
N PRO A 13 4.25 -9.05 -30.43
CA PRO A 13 4.49 -8.15 -31.55
C PRO A 13 5.56 -7.10 -31.25
N GLU A 14 6.48 -6.86 -32.16
CA GLU A 14 7.65 -6.01 -31.95
C GLU A 14 7.28 -4.61 -31.46
N VAL A 15 6.20 -4.03 -31.99
CA VAL A 15 5.69 -2.69 -31.64
C VAL A 15 5.36 -2.50 -30.17
N ILE A 16 5.08 -3.58 -29.42
CA ILE A 16 4.73 -3.51 -28.00
C ILE A 16 5.73 -4.24 -27.08
N ARG A 17 6.75 -4.92 -27.61
CA ARG A 17 7.76 -5.66 -26.83
C ARG A 17 8.44 -4.81 -25.76
N SER A 18 8.65 -3.54 -26.04
CA SER A 18 9.26 -2.59 -25.10
C SER A 18 8.49 -2.42 -23.79
N LYS A 19 7.21 -2.84 -23.73
CA LYS A 19 6.38 -2.86 -22.53
C LYS A 19 6.55 -4.13 -21.70
N TYR A 20 7.34 -5.09 -22.12
CA TYR A 20 7.48 -6.39 -21.50
C TYR A 20 8.92 -6.67 -21.05
N ALA A 21 9.05 -7.39 -19.94
CA ALA A 21 10.27 -8.02 -19.47
C ALA A 21 10.18 -9.51 -19.77
N LEU A 22 11.03 -10.00 -20.66
CA LEU A 22 11.04 -11.40 -21.08
C LEU A 22 11.77 -12.26 -20.03
N LEU A 23 11.12 -13.31 -19.51
CA LEU A 23 11.78 -14.39 -18.79
C LEU A 23 12.43 -15.32 -19.82
N VAL A 24 13.77 -15.22 -19.92
CA VAL A 24 14.54 -15.91 -20.96
C VAL A 24 14.79 -17.37 -20.57
N GLU A 25 14.31 -18.30 -21.39
CA GLU A 25 14.63 -19.73 -21.28
C GLU A 25 15.70 -20.14 -22.31
N THR A 26 15.48 -19.89 -23.57
CA THR A 26 16.34 -20.35 -24.68
C THR A 26 16.60 -19.27 -25.71
N GLU A 27 15.58 -18.65 -26.27
CA GLU A 27 15.65 -17.66 -27.33
C GLU A 27 15.57 -16.24 -26.79
N ILE A 28 16.26 -15.31 -27.44
CA ILE A 28 16.35 -13.91 -27.05
C ILE A 28 15.96 -13.01 -28.23
N PRO A 29 14.66 -12.90 -28.52
CA PRO A 29 14.19 -11.96 -29.53
C PRO A 29 14.49 -10.52 -29.09
N GLU A 30 14.88 -9.67 -30.02
CA GLU A 30 15.15 -8.26 -29.75
C GLU A 30 13.88 -7.45 -29.46
N GLY A 31 14.07 -6.30 -28.81
CA GLY A 31 13.01 -5.29 -28.64
C GLY A 31 12.24 -5.35 -27.32
N TYR A 32 12.49 -6.32 -26.44
CA TYR A 32 11.90 -6.33 -25.09
C TYR A 32 12.49 -5.21 -24.21
N GLY A 33 11.66 -4.69 -23.32
CA GLY A 33 12.05 -3.64 -22.39
C GLY A 33 13.10 -4.06 -21.38
N ALA A 34 13.10 -5.35 -21.01
CA ALA A 34 14.12 -6.01 -20.19
C ALA A 34 14.15 -7.52 -20.46
N TYR A 35 15.24 -8.15 -20.04
CA TYR A 35 15.45 -9.60 -20.13
C TYR A 35 15.84 -10.14 -18.75
N PHE A 36 15.08 -11.09 -18.26
CA PHE A 36 15.28 -11.72 -16.96
C PHE A 36 15.66 -13.19 -17.14
N SER A 37 16.71 -13.65 -16.46
CA SER A 37 17.14 -15.05 -16.52
C SER A 37 17.65 -15.54 -15.17
N PHE A 38 17.35 -16.79 -14.84
CA PHE A 38 17.92 -17.52 -13.70
C PHE A 38 19.28 -18.15 -14.04
N ASN A 39 19.65 -18.19 -15.32
CA ASN A 39 20.93 -18.73 -15.75
C ASN A 39 22.03 -17.66 -15.65
N GLU A 40 23.21 -18.04 -15.16
CA GLU A 40 24.38 -17.14 -15.02
C GLU A 40 25.00 -16.68 -16.33
N LYS A 41 24.56 -17.18 -17.47
CA LYS A 41 25.09 -16.76 -18.76
C LYS A 41 24.76 -15.30 -19.01
N ASN A 42 25.80 -14.48 -19.02
CA ASN A 42 25.70 -13.08 -19.42
C ASN A 42 25.26 -13.02 -20.89
N LEU A 43 24.00 -12.71 -21.11
CA LEU A 43 23.47 -12.51 -22.44
C LEU A 43 23.94 -11.14 -22.92
N ASN A 44 24.50 -11.06 -24.13
CA ASN A 44 24.98 -9.81 -24.68
C ASN A 44 23.84 -8.93 -25.19
N VAL A 45 22.91 -8.59 -24.26
CA VAL A 45 21.74 -7.75 -24.51
C VAL A 45 21.67 -6.63 -23.49
N ASN A 46 21.17 -5.49 -23.91
CA ASN A 46 20.90 -4.37 -23.00
C ASN A 46 19.75 -4.70 -22.03
N ASN A 47 19.78 -4.15 -20.83
CA ASN A 47 18.74 -4.34 -19.81
C ASN A 47 18.55 -5.81 -19.38
N PHE A 48 19.65 -6.54 -19.25
CA PHE A 48 19.64 -7.90 -18.73
C PHE A 48 19.74 -7.91 -17.20
N TYR A 49 18.89 -8.74 -16.57
CA TYR A 49 18.83 -8.90 -15.12
C TYR A 49 18.99 -10.38 -14.78
N HIS A 50 20.06 -10.70 -14.05
CA HIS A 50 20.23 -12.04 -13.48
C HIS A 50 19.35 -12.19 -12.24
N LEU A 51 18.46 -13.19 -12.24
CA LEU A 51 17.54 -13.47 -11.15
C LEU A 51 18.15 -14.49 -10.19
N LYS A 52 18.15 -14.18 -8.90
CA LYS A 52 18.40 -15.14 -7.82
C LYS A 52 17.18 -16.05 -7.63
N SER A 53 17.39 -17.25 -7.05
CA SER A 53 16.32 -18.21 -6.76
C SER A 53 15.15 -17.64 -5.92
N ALA A 54 15.41 -16.61 -5.13
CA ALA A 54 14.37 -15.90 -4.38
C ALA A 54 13.27 -15.27 -5.27
N PHE A 55 13.52 -15.10 -6.55
CA PHE A 55 12.57 -14.55 -7.53
C PHE A 55 11.83 -15.61 -8.35
N ASN A 56 11.93 -16.89 -8.00
CA ASN A 56 11.22 -18.00 -8.66
C ASN A 56 9.69 -17.86 -8.64
N TYR A 57 9.18 -16.90 -7.87
CA TYR A 57 7.75 -16.60 -7.80
C TYR A 57 7.22 -15.74 -8.96
N LEU A 58 8.11 -15.15 -9.77
CA LEU A 58 7.70 -14.30 -10.89
C LEU A 58 6.95 -15.10 -11.96
N LEU A 59 5.82 -14.59 -12.38
CA LEU A 59 4.92 -15.23 -13.33
C LEU A 59 4.53 -14.29 -14.47
N GLU A 60 4.03 -14.90 -15.55
CA GLU A 60 3.42 -14.19 -16.67
C GLU A 60 2.35 -13.21 -16.17
N GLY A 61 2.45 -11.95 -16.57
CA GLY A 61 1.52 -10.89 -16.19
C GLY A 61 1.85 -10.15 -14.90
N ASP A 62 2.84 -10.60 -14.10
CA ASP A 62 3.36 -9.80 -12.98
C ASP A 62 3.90 -8.46 -13.52
N ILE A 63 3.82 -7.40 -12.70
CA ILE A 63 4.33 -6.09 -13.10
C ILE A 63 5.54 -5.74 -12.25
N VAL A 64 6.61 -5.39 -12.92
CA VAL A 64 7.88 -5.01 -12.31
C VAL A 64 8.27 -3.58 -12.68
N ARG A 65 8.95 -2.92 -11.77
CA ARG A 65 9.72 -1.72 -12.03
C ARG A 65 11.16 -2.10 -12.30
N VAL A 66 11.77 -1.52 -13.32
CA VAL A 66 13.21 -1.61 -13.60
C VAL A 66 13.81 -0.20 -13.63
N ASP A 67 15.05 -0.07 -13.19
CA ASP A 67 15.81 1.18 -13.28
C ASP A 67 17.07 1.03 -14.15
N ASP A 68 17.67 2.15 -14.52
CA ASP A 68 18.85 2.20 -15.36
C ASP A 68 20.14 1.76 -14.63
N ARG A 69 20.05 1.49 -13.32
CA ARG A 69 21.15 1.01 -12.46
C ARG A 69 21.19 -0.51 -12.32
N GLY A 70 20.27 -1.21 -12.99
CA GLY A 70 20.16 -2.66 -12.93
C GLY A 70 19.36 -3.19 -11.74
N ASN A 71 18.61 -2.33 -11.03
CA ASN A 71 17.71 -2.77 -9.99
C ASN A 71 16.31 -3.01 -10.56
N PHE A 72 15.59 -3.94 -9.95
CA PHE A 72 14.17 -4.14 -10.22
C PHE A 72 13.39 -4.42 -8.93
N ALA A 73 12.08 -4.17 -8.97
CA ALA A 73 11.16 -4.48 -7.88
C ALA A 73 9.84 -4.98 -8.46
N THR A 74 9.25 -5.99 -7.83
CA THR A 74 7.91 -6.49 -8.18
C THR A 74 6.87 -5.60 -7.50
N LEU A 75 6.00 -4.98 -8.29
CA LEU A 75 4.98 -4.05 -7.81
C LEU A 75 3.59 -4.67 -7.76
N PHE A 76 3.32 -5.63 -8.63
CA PHE A 76 2.05 -6.34 -8.69
C PHE A 76 2.27 -7.80 -9.06
N ARG A 77 1.55 -8.70 -8.42
CA ARG A 77 1.61 -10.14 -8.68
C ARG A 77 0.22 -10.67 -9.00
N VAL A 78 0.08 -11.28 -10.17
CA VAL A 78 -1.20 -11.82 -10.66
C VAL A 78 -1.79 -12.92 -9.76
N ASN A 79 -0.93 -13.73 -9.15
CA ASN A 79 -1.34 -14.83 -8.26
C ASN A 79 -1.43 -14.44 -6.78
N SER A 80 -1.18 -13.17 -6.44
CA SER A 80 -1.39 -12.71 -5.07
C SER A 80 -2.85 -12.39 -4.83
N THR A 81 -3.39 -12.90 -3.73
CA THR A 81 -4.75 -12.55 -3.30
C THR A 81 -4.83 -11.11 -2.79
N ASN A 82 -3.70 -10.56 -2.33
CA ASN A 82 -3.60 -9.19 -1.82
C ASN A 82 -2.33 -8.54 -2.36
N ASN A 83 -2.46 -7.52 -3.18
CA ASN A 83 -1.37 -6.66 -3.59
C ASN A 83 -1.47 -5.35 -2.83
N THR A 84 -0.38 -4.93 -2.18
CA THR A 84 -0.34 -3.66 -1.44
C THR A 84 0.71 -2.74 -2.03
N ILE A 85 0.31 -1.53 -2.37
CA ILE A 85 1.18 -0.50 -2.93
C ILE A 85 1.59 0.46 -1.82
N LEU A 86 2.90 0.63 -1.66
CA LEU A 86 3.48 1.66 -0.80
C LEU A 86 3.40 3.00 -1.54
N LEU A 87 2.63 3.96 -1.02
CA LEU A 87 2.45 5.27 -1.67
C LEU A 87 3.53 6.28 -1.27
N THR A 88 4.02 6.19 -0.03
CA THR A 88 5.01 7.11 0.53
C THR A 88 5.70 6.46 1.73
N THR A 89 6.91 6.88 2.00
CA THR A 89 7.64 6.56 3.25
C THR A 89 7.50 7.66 4.30
N ARG A 90 6.90 8.80 3.95
CA ARG A 90 6.66 9.93 4.86
C ARG A 90 5.44 9.69 5.72
N CYS A 91 5.50 10.09 6.99
CA CYS A 91 4.39 9.99 7.93
C CYS A 91 4.42 11.16 8.91
N ASN A 92 3.26 11.52 9.45
CA ASN A 92 3.11 12.47 10.55
C ASN A 92 2.91 11.77 11.91
N HIS A 93 3.20 10.46 11.97
CA HIS A 93 3.36 9.63 13.18
C HIS A 93 4.75 9.00 13.21
N TYR A 94 5.21 8.66 14.43
CA TYR A 94 6.44 7.88 14.68
C TYR A 94 6.13 6.72 15.64
N CYS A 95 5.12 5.91 15.29
CA CYS A 95 4.60 4.84 16.15
C CYS A 95 5.73 3.94 16.67
N LEU A 96 5.66 3.60 17.97
CA LEU A 96 6.68 2.77 18.65
C LEU A 96 6.92 1.42 17.98
N MET A 97 5.87 0.86 17.34
CA MET A 97 5.91 -0.44 16.65
C MET A 97 5.90 -0.31 15.13
N CYS A 98 6.21 0.85 14.56
CA CYS A 98 6.16 1.03 13.11
C CYS A 98 7.09 0.01 12.41
N SER A 99 6.52 -0.84 11.54
CA SER A 99 7.27 -1.82 10.76
C SER A 99 8.10 -1.17 9.65
N GLN A 100 7.64 0.00 9.17
CA GLN A 100 8.29 0.81 8.15
C GLN A 100 8.53 2.23 8.68
N PRO A 101 9.62 2.45 9.43
CA PRO A 101 9.92 3.76 10.01
C PRO A 101 9.89 4.87 8.95
N PRO A 102 9.22 6.00 9.24
CA PRO A 102 9.08 7.07 8.26
C PRO A 102 10.42 7.73 7.95
N THR A 103 10.55 8.23 6.72
CA THR A 103 11.68 9.00 6.24
C THR A 103 11.26 10.42 5.89
N THR A 104 12.25 11.32 5.73
CA THR A 104 12.04 12.70 5.29
C THR A 104 12.43 12.90 3.83
N GLU A 105 12.81 11.83 3.13
CA GLU A 105 13.21 11.90 1.73
C GLU A 105 12.03 12.23 0.81
N ASP A 106 12.31 12.90 -0.31
CA ASP A 106 11.31 13.11 -1.36
C ASP A 106 11.10 11.81 -2.13
N ASP A 107 9.94 11.23 -1.91
CA ASP A 107 9.48 10.00 -2.53
C ASP A 107 8.25 10.21 -3.44
N SER A 108 8.00 11.45 -3.86
CA SER A 108 6.85 11.81 -4.71
C SER A 108 6.79 11.05 -6.03
N TRP A 109 7.94 10.54 -6.51
CA TRP A 109 8.02 9.67 -7.67
C TRP A 109 7.25 8.35 -7.49
N ILE A 110 7.15 7.82 -6.26
CA ILE A 110 6.39 6.58 -5.96
C ILE A 110 4.91 6.79 -6.26
N PHE A 111 4.36 7.94 -5.85
CA PHE A 111 2.97 8.29 -6.14
C PHE A 111 2.71 8.41 -7.65
N SER A 112 3.60 9.08 -8.37
CA SER A 112 3.51 9.23 -9.82
C SER A 112 3.60 7.86 -10.53
N GLU A 113 4.47 6.97 -10.06
CA GLU A 113 4.58 5.60 -10.54
C GLU A 113 3.30 4.81 -10.29
N THR A 114 2.71 4.94 -9.08
CA THR A 114 1.44 4.27 -8.75
C THR A 114 0.31 4.70 -9.66
N MET A 115 0.24 5.97 -10.02
CA MET A 115 -0.76 6.46 -10.97
C MET A 115 -0.62 5.79 -12.35
N ASN A 116 0.59 5.51 -12.80
CA ASN A 116 0.83 4.79 -14.06
C ASN A 116 0.58 3.27 -13.91
N LEU A 117 0.96 2.70 -12.77
CA LEU A 117 0.75 1.29 -12.45
C LEU A 117 -0.72 0.89 -12.50
N LEU A 118 -1.63 1.75 -12.04
CA LEU A 118 -3.08 1.48 -12.07
C LEU A 118 -3.62 1.16 -13.47
N GLU A 119 -3.03 1.73 -14.52
CA GLU A 119 -3.44 1.47 -15.90
C GLU A 119 -3.00 0.09 -16.42
N MET A 120 -2.07 -0.54 -15.70
CA MET A 120 -1.50 -1.83 -16.05
C MET A 120 -2.13 -2.99 -15.26
N ILE A 121 -2.74 -2.72 -14.11
CA ILE A 121 -3.33 -3.74 -13.24
C ILE A 121 -4.59 -4.31 -13.89
N PRO A 122 -4.73 -5.66 -13.97
CA PRO A 122 -5.93 -6.29 -14.51
C PRO A 122 -7.19 -5.91 -13.73
N ASP A 123 -8.28 -5.60 -14.43
CA ASP A 123 -9.60 -5.29 -13.87
C ASP A 123 -10.25 -6.46 -13.12
N THR A 124 -9.72 -7.67 -13.32
CA THR A 124 -10.08 -8.90 -12.60
C THR A 124 -9.48 -8.98 -11.19
N THR A 125 -8.60 -8.04 -10.81
CA THR A 125 -7.96 -7.97 -9.49
C THR A 125 -9.01 -7.89 -8.39
N LYS A 126 -8.90 -8.77 -7.37
CA LYS A 126 -9.93 -8.89 -6.32
C LYS A 126 -9.72 -7.91 -5.18
N VAL A 127 -8.48 -7.79 -4.70
CA VAL A 127 -8.13 -6.95 -3.54
C VAL A 127 -6.83 -6.21 -3.80
N MET A 128 -6.82 -4.92 -3.46
CA MET A 128 -5.61 -4.10 -3.43
C MET A 128 -5.55 -3.27 -2.16
N GLY A 129 -4.34 -3.09 -1.63
CA GLY A 129 -4.06 -2.21 -0.50
C GLY A 129 -3.30 -0.95 -0.93
N TYR A 130 -3.62 0.16 -0.31
CA TYR A 130 -2.78 1.36 -0.28
C TYR A 130 -2.21 1.53 1.12
N SER A 131 -0.91 1.56 1.21
CA SER A 131 -0.16 1.68 2.46
C SER A 131 0.98 2.68 2.31
N GLY A 132 1.78 2.81 3.35
CA GLY A 132 2.96 3.65 3.36
C GLY A 132 3.27 4.12 4.76
N GLY A 133 3.91 5.27 4.87
CA GLY A 133 3.89 6.04 6.09
C GLY A 133 2.46 6.54 6.34
N GLU A 134 2.07 7.65 5.70
CA GLU A 134 0.69 8.13 5.74
C GLU A 134 0.22 8.57 4.34
N PRO A 135 -0.61 7.76 3.65
CA PRO A 135 -1.08 8.05 2.30
C PRO A 135 -1.81 9.38 2.15
N THR A 136 -2.54 9.80 3.18
CA THR A 136 -3.35 11.04 3.11
C THR A 136 -2.53 12.34 3.15
N LEU A 137 -1.21 12.26 3.38
CA LEU A 137 -0.31 13.40 3.24
C LEU A 137 -0.29 13.98 1.81
N TYR A 138 -0.71 13.21 0.83
CA TYR A 138 -0.90 13.68 -0.55
C TYR A 138 -2.15 14.54 -0.75
N GLY A 139 -3.03 14.67 0.25
CA GLY A 139 -4.19 15.55 0.19
C GLY A 139 -5.08 15.26 -1.03
N ASP A 140 -5.29 16.29 -1.89
CA ASP A 140 -6.15 16.15 -3.08
C ASP A 140 -5.61 15.13 -4.10
N ASP A 141 -4.32 14.89 -4.14
CA ASP A 141 -3.74 13.86 -4.99
C ASP A 141 -4.16 12.46 -4.54
N PHE A 142 -4.27 12.21 -3.22
CA PHE A 142 -4.83 10.96 -2.71
C PHE A 142 -6.29 10.78 -3.15
N VAL A 143 -7.10 11.85 -3.13
CA VAL A 143 -8.49 11.80 -3.66
C VAL A 143 -8.49 11.44 -5.15
N ARG A 144 -7.57 12.01 -5.93
CA ARG A 144 -7.41 11.68 -7.36
C ARG A 144 -7.02 10.20 -7.57
N LEU A 145 -6.16 9.66 -6.70
CA LEU A 145 -5.80 8.24 -6.72
C LEU A 145 -7.04 7.35 -6.52
N ILE A 146 -7.85 7.60 -5.48
CA ILE A 146 -9.08 6.82 -5.21
C ILE A 146 -10.04 6.90 -6.41
N LYS A 147 -10.19 8.09 -7.01
CA LYS A 147 -11.02 8.25 -8.21
C LYS A 147 -10.46 7.44 -9.39
N LYS A 148 -9.17 7.54 -9.68
CA LYS A 148 -8.53 6.78 -10.75
C LYS A 148 -8.65 5.27 -10.50
N THR A 149 -8.49 4.82 -9.26
CA THR A 149 -8.70 3.42 -8.89
C THR A 149 -10.12 2.96 -9.22
N LYS A 150 -11.14 3.77 -8.92
CA LYS A 150 -12.51 3.46 -9.32
C LYS A 150 -12.67 3.33 -10.84
N ASP A 151 -12.01 4.21 -11.59
CA ASP A 151 -12.16 4.23 -13.05
C ASP A 151 -11.54 2.99 -13.71
N TYR A 152 -10.41 2.48 -13.18
CA TYR A 152 -9.70 1.32 -13.74
C TYR A 152 -10.06 -0.01 -13.06
N LEU A 153 -10.39 0.02 -11.77
CA LEU A 153 -10.60 -1.15 -10.91
C LEU A 153 -11.93 -1.06 -10.13
N PRO A 154 -13.07 -0.86 -10.79
CA PRO A 154 -14.35 -0.55 -10.11
C PRO A 154 -14.87 -1.68 -9.23
N ASN A 155 -14.46 -2.94 -9.49
CA ASN A 155 -14.90 -4.13 -8.78
C ASN A 155 -13.89 -4.62 -7.73
N THR A 156 -12.71 -4.01 -7.65
CA THR A 156 -11.65 -4.37 -6.71
C THR A 156 -11.98 -3.87 -5.31
N VAL A 157 -11.78 -4.69 -4.30
CA VAL A 157 -11.82 -4.24 -2.90
C VAL A 157 -10.53 -3.46 -2.61
N ILE A 158 -10.67 -2.26 -2.09
CA ILE A 158 -9.54 -1.38 -1.75
C ILE A 158 -9.44 -1.24 -0.24
N ASP A 159 -8.29 -1.62 0.31
CA ASP A 159 -7.94 -1.41 1.71
C ASP A 159 -6.93 -0.27 1.84
N VAL A 160 -7.31 0.83 2.46
CA VAL A 160 -6.44 1.97 2.73
C VAL A 160 -5.96 1.92 4.17
N LEU A 161 -4.66 1.77 4.37
CA LEU A 161 -4.04 1.87 5.69
C LEU A 161 -3.62 3.31 5.95
N THR A 162 -4.26 3.95 6.92
CA THR A 162 -4.07 5.37 7.25
C THR A 162 -4.20 5.60 8.75
N ASN A 163 -3.52 6.60 9.29
CA ASN A 163 -3.71 7.00 10.68
C ASN A 163 -5.04 7.75 10.96
N GLY A 164 -5.77 8.08 9.91
CA GLY A 164 -7.11 8.66 10.01
C GLY A 164 -7.15 10.16 10.29
N ARG A 165 -6.05 10.81 10.66
CA ARG A 165 -6.02 12.20 11.15
C ARG A 165 -6.48 13.22 10.11
N ALA A 166 -6.11 13.06 8.84
CA ALA A 166 -6.52 13.98 7.79
C ALA A 166 -8.04 14.08 7.64
N PHE A 167 -8.76 13.00 7.96
CA PHE A 167 -10.23 12.96 7.92
C PHE A 167 -10.89 13.72 9.08
N SER A 168 -10.13 14.23 10.04
CA SER A 168 -10.65 15.18 11.04
C SER A 168 -11.17 16.47 10.39
N ASP A 169 -10.66 16.81 9.21
CA ASP A 169 -11.28 17.77 8.30
C ASP A 169 -12.45 17.10 7.54
N TYR A 170 -13.67 17.51 7.88
CA TYR A 170 -14.88 16.99 7.22
C TYR A 170 -14.91 17.26 5.72
N SER A 171 -14.29 18.37 5.27
CA SER A 171 -14.23 18.71 3.85
C SER A 171 -13.42 17.69 3.05
N PHE A 172 -12.34 17.17 3.66
CA PHE A 172 -11.52 16.11 3.06
C PHE A 172 -12.29 14.78 2.97
N SER A 173 -13.02 14.39 4.05
CA SER A 173 -13.90 13.21 4.01
C SER A 173 -14.98 13.32 2.93
N LYS A 174 -15.53 14.51 2.72
CA LYS A 174 -16.48 14.77 1.62
C LYS A 174 -15.87 14.62 0.22
N LYS A 175 -14.58 14.92 0.04
CA LYS A 175 -13.90 14.68 -1.23
C LYS A 175 -13.77 13.17 -1.51
N ILE A 176 -13.49 12.35 -0.50
CA ILE A 176 -13.45 10.89 -0.62
C ILE A 176 -14.85 10.33 -0.96
N GLU A 177 -15.90 10.81 -0.29
CA GLU A 177 -17.28 10.43 -0.64
C GLU A 177 -17.59 10.72 -2.12
N LYS A 178 -17.16 11.86 -2.62
CA LYS A 178 -17.34 12.24 -4.04
C LYS A 178 -16.51 11.38 -5.00
N ALA A 179 -15.34 10.91 -4.60
CA ALA A 179 -14.56 9.95 -5.39
C ALA A 179 -15.33 8.63 -5.57
N ASN A 180 -16.12 8.24 -4.54
CA ASN A 180 -17.17 7.23 -4.60
C ASN A 180 -16.69 5.87 -5.12
N HIS A 181 -15.56 5.35 -4.61
CA HIS A 181 -15.18 3.97 -4.87
C HIS A 181 -16.10 3.02 -4.07
N PRO A 182 -16.80 2.06 -4.72
CA PRO A 182 -17.88 1.31 -4.05
C PRO A 182 -17.37 0.35 -2.96
N ASN A 183 -16.14 -0.10 -3.05
CA ASN A 183 -15.55 -1.13 -2.18
C ASN A 183 -14.27 -0.63 -1.50
N CYS A 184 -14.27 0.58 -0.93
CA CYS A 184 -13.11 1.13 -0.22
C CYS A 184 -13.32 1.02 1.29
N THR A 185 -12.32 0.48 2.01
CA THR A 185 -12.28 0.39 3.47
C THR A 185 -11.06 1.12 4.00
N PHE A 186 -11.25 1.92 5.06
CA PHE A 186 -10.18 2.64 5.73
C PHE A 186 -9.80 1.91 7.02
N GLY A 187 -8.61 1.31 7.04
CA GLY A 187 -8.02 0.66 8.20
C GLY A 187 -7.27 1.69 9.05
N ILE A 188 -7.84 2.02 10.23
CA ILE A 188 -7.39 3.11 11.09
C ILE A 188 -6.96 2.55 12.44
N PRO A 189 -5.73 2.82 12.91
CA PRO A 189 -5.26 2.36 14.20
C PRO A 189 -5.89 3.16 15.36
N LEU A 190 -6.30 2.43 16.42
CA LEU A 190 -6.66 3.00 17.71
C LEU A 190 -6.03 2.15 18.80
N TYR A 191 -4.98 2.64 19.46
CA TYR A 191 -4.14 1.82 20.33
C TYR A 191 -4.50 1.87 21.81
N SER A 192 -5.25 2.89 22.24
CA SER A 192 -5.78 3.02 23.60
C SER A 192 -7.07 3.85 23.59
N TYR A 193 -7.92 3.61 24.57
CA TYR A 193 -9.08 4.47 24.87
C TYR A 193 -8.65 5.77 25.56
N ASP A 194 -7.48 5.78 26.19
CA ASP A 194 -6.87 6.95 26.80
C ASP A 194 -6.10 7.78 25.76
N PRO A 195 -6.47 9.06 25.55
CA PRO A 195 -5.79 9.94 24.61
C PRO A 195 -4.29 10.07 24.88
N VAL A 196 -3.88 10.13 26.13
CA VAL A 196 -2.45 10.29 26.49
C VAL A 196 -1.64 9.07 26.09
N ASN A 197 -2.18 7.87 26.34
CA ASN A 197 -1.52 6.63 25.99
C ASN A 197 -1.51 6.40 24.47
N HIS A 198 -2.63 6.69 23.78
CA HIS A 198 -2.67 6.62 22.32
C HIS A 198 -1.62 7.53 21.68
N ASP A 199 -1.59 8.81 22.06
CA ASP A 199 -0.64 9.81 21.53
C ASP A 199 0.82 9.42 21.82
N TYR A 200 1.07 8.84 23.00
CA TYR A 200 2.38 8.30 23.33
C TYR A 200 2.78 7.13 22.41
N ILE A 201 1.87 6.21 22.12
CA ILE A 201 2.15 5.05 21.26
C ILE A 201 2.44 5.50 19.82
N VAL A 202 1.69 6.46 19.29
CA VAL A 202 1.87 6.96 17.93
C VAL A 202 2.90 8.10 17.82
N GLN A 203 3.42 8.57 18.96
CA GLN A 203 4.40 9.65 19.06
C GLN A 203 3.91 10.94 18.37
N ALA A 204 2.63 11.27 18.53
CA ALA A 204 2.01 12.45 17.94
C ALA A 204 0.92 13.02 18.87
N ARG A 205 1.16 14.23 19.37
CA ARG A 205 0.22 14.91 20.27
C ARG A 205 -1.09 15.27 19.56
N GLY A 206 -2.23 15.03 20.21
CA GLY A 206 -3.57 15.29 19.67
C GLY A 206 -4.03 14.29 18.62
N ALA A 207 -3.26 13.23 18.38
CA ALA A 207 -3.58 12.22 17.39
C ALA A 207 -4.88 11.47 17.73
N PHE A 208 -5.14 11.18 19.01
CA PHE A 208 -6.36 10.51 19.43
C PHE A 208 -7.62 11.26 18.98
N ASP A 209 -7.71 12.54 19.31
CA ASP A 209 -8.88 13.36 19.01
C ASP A 209 -9.10 13.51 17.50
N GLU A 210 -8.01 13.73 16.75
CA GLU A 210 -8.06 13.82 15.29
C GLU A 210 -8.47 12.48 14.66
N THR A 211 -7.94 11.37 15.16
CA THR A 211 -8.28 10.01 14.67
C THR A 211 -9.76 9.69 14.94
N ILE A 212 -10.26 9.91 16.16
CA ILE A 212 -11.67 9.69 16.49
C ILE A 212 -12.58 10.57 15.62
N LYS A 213 -12.25 11.85 15.48
CA LYS A 213 -13.00 12.77 14.60
C LYS A 213 -12.98 12.32 13.15
N GLY A 214 -11.83 11.80 12.67
CA GLY A 214 -11.67 11.23 11.33
C GLY A 214 -12.57 10.03 11.10
N ILE A 215 -12.59 9.08 12.04
CA ILE A 215 -13.48 7.91 12.01
C ILE A 215 -14.95 8.34 11.89
N VAL A 216 -15.40 9.27 12.75
CA VAL A 216 -16.76 9.80 12.75
C VAL A 216 -17.09 10.47 11.40
N ASN A 217 -16.17 11.27 10.86
CA ASN A 217 -16.39 11.98 9.59
C ASN A 217 -16.46 11.03 8.41
N LEU A 218 -15.59 10.01 8.34
CA LEU A 218 -15.66 8.97 7.33
C LEU A 218 -17.00 8.24 7.35
N LYS A 219 -17.49 7.89 8.54
CA LYS A 219 -18.80 7.23 8.69
C LYS A 219 -19.96 8.15 8.29
N LYS A 220 -19.92 9.45 8.61
CA LYS A 220 -20.88 10.46 8.11
C LYS A 220 -20.87 10.57 6.58
N CYS A 221 -19.75 10.24 5.95
CA CYS A 221 -19.58 10.20 4.50
C CYS A 221 -19.78 8.78 3.92
N ASN A 222 -20.46 7.89 4.63
CA ASN A 222 -20.79 6.52 4.22
C ASN A 222 -19.56 5.66 3.84
N GLN A 223 -18.38 5.97 4.38
CA GLN A 223 -17.19 5.17 4.16
C GLN A 223 -17.13 3.98 5.11
N ARG A 224 -16.53 2.87 4.66
CA ARG A 224 -16.27 1.72 5.52
C ARG A 224 -15.01 1.97 6.34
N VAL A 225 -15.09 1.69 7.65
CA VAL A 225 -13.97 1.87 8.59
C VAL A 225 -13.72 0.60 9.38
N GLU A 226 -12.46 0.15 9.32
CA GLU A 226 -11.92 -0.88 10.21
C GLU A 226 -11.04 -0.22 11.26
N ILE A 227 -11.28 -0.49 12.55
CA ILE A 227 -10.35 -0.12 13.61
C ILE A 227 -9.34 -1.24 13.79
N ARG A 228 -8.04 -0.89 13.84
CA ARG A 228 -6.91 -1.82 13.95
C ARG A 228 -6.17 -1.60 15.27
N ILE A 229 -6.01 -2.68 16.07
CA ILE A 229 -5.30 -2.64 17.34
C ILE A 229 -4.15 -3.65 17.26
N VAL A 230 -2.90 -3.17 17.27
CA VAL A 230 -1.74 -4.04 17.42
C VAL A 230 -1.50 -4.31 18.89
N ILE A 231 -1.47 -5.60 19.28
CA ILE A 231 -1.29 -6.03 20.66
C ILE A 231 0.21 -6.10 20.96
N HIS A 232 0.63 -5.27 21.91
CA HIS A 232 2.01 -5.22 22.39
C HIS A 232 2.08 -4.72 23.84
N LYS A 233 3.28 -4.60 24.38
CA LYS A 233 3.53 -4.26 25.80
C LYS A 233 2.76 -3.01 26.29
N GLN A 234 2.62 -1.96 25.47
CA GLN A 234 1.91 -0.73 25.87
C GLN A 234 0.41 -0.79 25.62
N THR A 235 -0.10 -1.69 24.76
CA THR A 235 -1.53 -1.78 24.46
C THR A 235 -2.24 -2.88 25.26
N ILE A 236 -1.52 -3.91 25.71
CA ILE A 236 -2.14 -5.10 26.33
C ILE A 236 -2.89 -4.78 27.62
N ASN A 237 -2.39 -3.86 28.43
CA ASN A 237 -3.02 -3.50 29.70
C ASN A 237 -4.33 -2.74 29.52
N ASP A 238 -4.46 -1.97 28.44
CA ASP A 238 -5.63 -1.16 28.12
C ASP A 238 -6.57 -1.83 27.11
N LEU A 239 -6.27 -3.06 26.70
CA LEU A 239 -6.96 -3.69 25.55
C LEU A 239 -8.46 -3.87 25.81
N ILE A 240 -8.84 -4.33 26.99
CA ILE A 240 -10.25 -4.56 27.36
C ILE A 240 -11.01 -3.24 27.44
N GLU A 241 -10.43 -2.23 28.07
CA GLU A 241 -10.99 -0.89 28.17
C GLU A 241 -11.12 -0.24 26.81
N THR A 242 -10.12 -0.42 25.94
CA THR A 242 -10.15 0.07 24.54
C THR A 242 -11.25 -0.62 23.74
N CYS A 243 -11.39 -1.94 23.84
CA CYS A 243 -12.49 -2.67 23.20
C CYS A 243 -13.86 -2.21 23.75
N SER A 244 -13.96 -1.99 25.08
CA SER A 244 -15.18 -1.47 25.73
C SER A 244 -15.51 -0.06 25.27
N TYR A 245 -14.49 0.80 25.10
CA TYR A 245 -14.66 2.14 24.56
C TYR A 245 -15.21 2.12 23.13
N ILE A 246 -14.65 1.28 22.27
CA ILE A 246 -15.10 1.09 20.88
C ILE A 246 -16.55 0.60 20.87
N ALA A 247 -16.86 -0.43 21.66
CA ALA A 247 -18.19 -1.03 21.75
C ALA A 247 -19.27 -0.07 22.28
N ARG A 248 -18.90 0.97 23.05
CA ARG A 248 -19.86 1.95 23.60
C ARG A 248 -19.97 3.21 22.71
N ASN A 249 -18.86 3.65 22.12
CA ASN A 249 -18.77 4.97 21.49
C ASN A 249 -18.67 4.93 19.97
N LEU A 250 -18.22 3.80 19.39
CA LEU A 250 -17.91 3.66 17.96
C LEU A 250 -18.65 2.45 17.33
N LEU A 251 -19.88 2.15 17.80
CA LEU A 251 -20.72 1.04 17.33
C LEU A 251 -20.99 1.05 15.82
N PHE A 252 -20.77 2.17 15.17
CA PHE A 252 -21.01 2.39 13.76
C PHE A 252 -19.82 1.98 12.87
N VAL A 253 -18.67 1.57 13.41
CA VAL A 253 -17.55 1.04 12.62
C VAL A 253 -17.92 -0.34 12.08
N ASP A 254 -17.34 -0.68 10.92
CA ASP A 254 -17.71 -1.90 10.20
C ASP A 254 -16.96 -3.13 10.73
N HIS A 255 -15.73 -2.93 11.21
CA HIS A 255 -14.89 -4.02 11.69
C HIS A 255 -13.88 -3.55 12.74
N VAL A 256 -13.44 -4.47 13.61
CA VAL A 256 -12.34 -4.28 14.55
C VAL A 256 -11.38 -5.46 14.42
N ALA A 257 -10.12 -5.18 14.10
CA ALA A 257 -9.07 -6.17 13.95
C ALA A 257 -8.08 -6.11 15.12
N LEU A 258 -7.94 -7.20 15.87
CA LEU A 258 -6.87 -7.39 16.83
C LEU A 258 -5.70 -8.09 16.13
N MET A 259 -4.52 -7.47 16.16
CA MET A 259 -3.37 -7.90 15.37
C MET A 259 -2.18 -8.24 16.27
N GLY A 260 -1.45 -9.30 15.90
CA GLY A 260 -0.15 -9.60 16.51
C GLY A 260 0.92 -8.57 16.12
N LEU A 261 1.90 -8.39 17.01
CA LEU A 261 3.04 -7.52 16.78
C LEU A 261 4.05 -8.18 15.83
N GLU A 262 4.49 -7.45 14.80
CA GLU A 262 5.63 -7.83 13.97
C GLU A 262 6.94 -7.27 14.54
N ILE A 263 7.98 -8.12 14.64
CA ILE A 263 9.29 -7.72 15.19
C ILE A 263 10.17 -7.18 14.05
N THR A 264 9.76 -6.04 13.49
CA THR A 264 10.46 -5.33 12.41
C THR A 264 10.51 -3.82 12.70
N GLY A 265 11.29 -3.08 11.95
CA GLY A 265 11.36 -1.62 12.05
C GLY A 265 11.64 -1.11 13.47
N PHE A 266 10.84 -0.16 13.94
CA PHE A 266 10.97 0.43 15.27
C PHE A 266 10.65 -0.53 16.43
N THR A 267 9.88 -1.60 16.19
CA THR A 267 9.60 -2.60 17.23
C THR A 267 10.88 -3.14 17.87
N ARG A 268 11.92 -3.40 17.07
CA ARG A 268 13.19 -3.94 17.57
C ARG A 268 13.92 -3.04 18.56
N ALA A 269 13.68 -1.74 18.49
CA ALA A 269 14.36 -0.76 19.33
C ALA A 269 13.48 -0.31 20.52
N ASN A 270 12.15 -0.35 20.37
CA ASN A 270 11.24 0.33 21.30
C ASN A 270 10.39 -0.63 22.16
N LEU A 271 10.27 -1.92 21.79
CA LEU A 271 9.34 -2.87 22.44
C LEU A 271 9.98 -4.22 22.87
#